data_c734674309fba2b09e1f3bd8ed9d186b
#
_entry.id   c734674309fba2b09e1f3bd8ed9d186b
#
_cell.length_a   1.000
_cell.length_b   1.000
_cell.length_c   1.000
_cell.angle_alpha   90.00
_cell.angle_beta   90.00
_cell.angle_gamma   90.00
#
_symmetry.space_group_name_H-M   'P 1'
#
loop_
_entity.id
_entity.type
_entity.pdbx_description
1 polymer ?
#
loop_
_entity_poly.entity_id
_entity_poly.type
_entity_poly.pdbx_seq_one_letter_code
_entity_poly.pdbx_strand_id
1 'polypeptide(L)' 'MVSAITFLKDRLGLEVPTKEIPGSWFVENGLPMIVSCACCGSTMALPNAMIDDDGYTYCASCGWD' A
#
# COMPACT_ATOMS: atom_id res chain seq x y z
N MET A 1 8.89 8.87 1.41
CA MET A 1 7.76 8.01 0.96
C MET A 1 8.30 6.63 0.62
N VAL A 2 7.57 5.61 0.98
CA VAL A 2 7.99 4.21 0.76
C VAL A 2 6.89 3.45 0.03
N SER A 3 7.22 2.30 -0.55
CA SER A 3 6.20 1.44 -1.15
C SER A 3 5.28 0.89 -0.04
N ALA A 4 4.05 0.56 -0.41
CA ALA A 4 3.10 0.01 0.55
C ALA A 4 3.63 -1.28 1.17
N ILE A 5 4.29 -2.11 0.38
CA ILE A 5 4.88 -3.37 0.88
C ILE A 5 5.91 -3.08 1.98
N THR A 6 6.82 -2.12 1.75
CA THR A 6 7.82 -1.73 2.75
C THR A 6 7.14 -1.18 4.00
N PHE A 7 6.12 -0.34 3.84
CA PHE A 7 5.38 0.22 4.96
C PHE A 7 4.74 -0.88 5.81
N LEU A 8 4.11 -1.86 5.17
CA LEU A 8 3.46 -2.96 5.89
C LEU A 8 4.46 -3.79 6.69
N LYS A 9 5.65 -4.02 6.13
CA LYS A 9 6.69 -4.78 6.82
C LYS A 9 7.32 -3.99 7.96
N ASP A 10 7.71 -2.75 7.71
CA ASP A 10 8.50 -1.96 8.66
C ASP A 10 7.65 -1.27 9.72
N ARG A 11 6.53 -0.67 9.32
CA ARG A 11 5.70 0.10 10.24
C ARG A 11 4.72 -0.77 11.00
N LEU A 12 4.09 -1.72 10.32
CA LEU A 12 3.07 -2.57 10.92
C LEU A 12 3.62 -3.92 11.37
N GLY A 13 4.85 -4.26 10.98
CA GLY A 13 5.48 -5.52 11.37
C GLY A 13 4.82 -6.76 10.81
N LEU A 14 4.12 -6.63 9.70
CA LEU A 14 3.40 -7.76 9.09
C LEU A 14 4.32 -8.60 8.21
N GLU A 15 4.04 -9.90 8.16
CA GLU A 15 4.67 -10.79 7.21
C GLU A 15 3.96 -10.69 5.88
N VAL A 16 4.65 -10.15 4.88
CA VAL A 16 4.08 -9.96 3.55
C VAL A 16 4.61 -11.06 2.63
N PRO A 17 3.73 -11.78 1.92
CA PRO A 17 4.16 -12.78 0.94
C PRO A 17 5.06 -12.17 -0.13
N THR A 18 6.08 -12.91 -0.58
CA THR A 18 7.05 -12.42 -1.55
C THR A 18 6.56 -12.49 -3.00
N LYS A 19 5.45 -13.20 -3.21
CA LYS A 19 4.80 -13.32 -4.53
C LYS A 19 3.46 -12.62 -4.50
N GLU A 20 2.51 -13.10 -5.29
CA GLU A 20 1.17 -12.54 -5.28
C GLU A 20 0.55 -12.61 -3.88
N ILE A 21 0.00 -11.49 -3.45
CA ILE A 21 -0.69 -11.41 -2.16
C ILE A 21 -2.15 -11.77 -2.39
N PRO A 22 -2.66 -12.86 -1.79
CA PRO A 22 -4.07 -13.22 -1.98
C PRO A 22 -4.99 -12.20 -1.30
N GLY A 23 -6.19 -12.02 -1.85
CA GLY A 23 -7.17 -11.10 -1.28
C GLY A 23 -7.49 -11.41 0.19
N SER A 24 -7.51 -12.69 0.54
CA SER A 24 -7.76 -13.12 1.93
C SER A 24 -6.73 -12.57 2.91
N TRP A 25 -5.47 -12.39 2.48
CA TRP A 25 -4.42 -11.83 3.33
C TRP A 25 -4.79 -10.41 3.79
N PHE A 26 -5.32 -9.59 2.90
CA PHE A 26 -5.74 -8.24 3.26
C PHE A 26 -6.90 -8.25 4.25
N VAL A 27 -7.88 -9.11 4.01
CA VAL A 27 -9.02 -9.25 4.91
C VAL A 27 -8.58 -9.69 6.30
N GLU A 28 -7.71 -10.68 6.37
CA GLU A 28 -7.20 -11.21 7.64
C GLU A 28 -6.42 -10.18 8.44
N ASN A 29 -5.76 -9.26 7.75
CA ASN A 29 -4.96 -8.21 8.40
C ASN A 29 -5.71 -6.88 8.54
N GLY A 30 -6.99 -6.84 8.17
CA GLY A 30 -7.81 -5.65 8.28
C GLY A 30 -7.39 -4.53 7.33
N LEU A 31 -6.86 -4.88 6.17
CA LEU A 31 -6.33 -3.92 5.20
C LEU A 31 -7.22 -3.84 3.97
N PRO A 32 -7.32 -2.67 3.32
CA PRO A 32 -8.03 -2.54 2.06
C PRO A 32 -7.21 -3.15 0.92
N MET A 33 -7.88 -3.75 -0.04
CA MET A 33 -7.24 -4.27 -1.25
C MET A 33 -6.97 -3.16 -2.26
N ILE A 34 -7.87 -2.19 -2.32
CA ILE A 34 -7.82 -1.07 -3.26
C ILE A 34 -7.75 0.23 -2.48
N VAL A 35 -6.86 1.12 -2.90
CA VAL A 35 -6.69 2.43 -2.30
C VAL A 35 -6.74 3.51 -3.37
N SER A 36 -6.99 4.74 -2.96
CA SER A 36 -7.03 5.89 -3.86
C SER A 36 -5.79 6.75 -3.66
N CYS A 37 -5.29 7.33 -4.75
CA CYS A 37 -4.22 8.31 -4.67
C CYS A 37 -4.75 9.61 -4.05
N ALA A 38 -4.08 10.08 -3.01
CA ALA A 38 -4.48 11.32 -2.33
C ALA A 38 -4.24 12.57 -3.20
N CYS A 39 -3.41 12.44 -4.23
CA CYS A 39 -3.07 13.55 -5.11
C CYS A 39 -4.01 13.64 -6.32
N CYS A 40 -4.13 12.56 -7.08
CA CYS A 40 -4.88 12.57 -8.33
C CYS A 40 -6.22 11.82 -8.26
N GLY A 41 -6.50 11.11 -7.19
CA GLY A 41 -7.74 10.37 -7.01
C GLY A 41 -7.83 9.04 -7.76
N SER A 42 -6.77 8.61 -8.42
CA SER A 42 -6.74 7.32 -9.11
C SER A 42 -6.79 6.19 -8.10
N THR A 43 -7.47 5.09 -8.48
CA THR A 43 -7.49 3.89 -7.65
C THR A 43 -6.43 2.90 -8.10
N MET A 44 -5.87 2.16 -7.15
CA MET A 44 -4.87 1.14 -7.44
C MET A 44 -4.89 0.07 -6.36
N ALA A 45 -4.29 -1.08 -6.67
CA ALA A 45 -4.13 -2.12 -5.66
C ALA A 45 -3.13 -1.66 -4.59
N LEU A 46 -3.39 -1.97 -3.33
CA LEU A 46 -2.52 -1.54 -2.23
C LEU A 46 -1.05 -1.90 -2.46
N PRO A 47 -0.68 -3.10 -2.92
CA PRO A 47 0.73 -3.42 -3.15
C PRO A 47 1.43 -2.52 -4.17
N ASN A 48 0.67 -1.86 -5.04
CA ASN A 48 1.23 -0.98 -6.07
C ASN A 48 1.25 0.49 -5.62
N ALA A 49 0.76 0.80 -4.44
CA ALA A 49 0.69 2.16 -3.93
C ALA A 49 1.97 2.57 -3.22
N MET A 50 2.17 3.87 -3.08
CA MET A 50 3.20 4.45 -2.22
C MET A 50 2.53 5.03 -0.99
N ILE A 51 3.21 4.99 0.15
CA ILE A 51 2.66 5.51 1.41
C ILE A 51 3.66 6.51 2.00
N ASP A 52 3.16 7.67 2.43
CA ASP A 52 4.00 8.67 3.07
C ASP A 52 4.06 8.47 4.59
N ASP A 53 4.81 9.34 5.29
CA ASP A 53 4.98 9.25 6.73
C ASP A 53 3.68 9.47 7.51
N ASP A 54 2.72 10.15 6.91
CA ASP A 54 1.40 10.38 7.52
C ASP A 54 0.41 9.24 7.26
N GLY A 55 0.79 8.29 6.42
CA GLY A 55 -0.05 7.14 6.11
C GLY A 55 -0.97 7.34 4.89
N TYR A 56 -0.82 8.44 4.15
CA TYR A 56 -1.60 8.64 2.93
C TYR A 56 -1.02 7.84 1.78
N THR A 57 -1.90 7.35 0.93
CA THR A 57 -1.50 6.55 -0.24
C THR A 57 -1.44 7.40 -1.49
N TYR A 58 -0.48 7.10 -2.35
CA TYR A 58 -0.27 7.80 -3.62
C TYR A 58 0.03 6.78 -4.71
N CYS A 59 -0.36 7.10 -5.95
CA CYS A 59 0.01 6.27 -7.09
C CYS A 59 1.50 6.47 -7.41
N ALA A 60 2.05 5.57 -8.22
CA ALA A 60 3.48 5.62 -8.56
C ALA A 60 3.88 6.95 -9.20
N SER A 61 2.98 7.56 -9.98
CA SER A 61 3.27 8.84 -10.64
C SER A 61 3.29 10.01 -9.67
N CYS A 62 2.40 10.01 -8.68
CA CYS A 62 2.31 11.10 -7.70
C CYS A 62 3.23 10.87 -6.49
N GLY A 63 3.63 9.63 -6.26
CA GLY A 63 4.50 9.27 -5.15
C GLY A 63 5.99 9.47 -5.40
N TRP A 64 6.38 10.01 -6.52
CA TRP A 64 7.77 10.31 -6.82
C TRP A 64 8.20 11.62 -6.17
N ASP A 65 9.34 11.59 -5.57
CA ASP A 65 9.98 12.80 -5.04
C ASP A 65 10.74 13.52 -6.14
#